data_7efd2bc91561dd966355e04767471920
#
_entry.id   7efd2bc91561dd966355e04767471920
#
_cell.length_a   1.000
_cell.length_b   1.000
_cell.length_c   1.000
_cell.angle_alpha   90.00
_cell.angle_beta   90.00
_cell.angle_gamma   90.00
#
_symmetry.space_group_name_H-M   'P 1'
#
loop_
_entity.id
_entity.type
_entity.pdbx_description
1 polymer ?
#
loop_
_entity_poly.entity_id
_entity_poly.type
_entity_poly.pdbx_seq_one_letter_code
_entity_poly.pdbx_strand_id
1 'polypeptide(L)'
;MTHSLKMITALGTPLTAEEDLHPAGLEAQVQDQLTHGINGFLVAGTMGLMQLLKDSTFRELVERSVQFNAGHAELLVGVGDTSFVRTRERIRMVEDFAIDGIVVISPYFLKYSQSDLVDYFEALAD
;
A
#
# COMPACT_ATOMS: atom_id res chain seq x y z
N MET A 1 17.57 -2.09 26.48
CA MET A 1 16.50 -2.16 25.46
C MET A 1 17.11 -2.61 24.15
N THR A 2 16.78 -3.79 23.71
CA THR A 2 17.12 -4.24 22.35
C THR A 2 16.08 -3.66 21.40
N HIS A 3 16.46 -2.63 20.65
CA HIS A 3 15.64 -2.21 19.52
C HIS A 3 15.75 -3.30 18.45
N SER A 4 14.70 -4.09 18.26
CA SER A 4 14.65 -4.99 17.14
C SER A 4 14.55 -4.14 15.86
N LEU A 5 15.46 -4.38 14.94
CA LEU A 5 15.42 -3.71 13.64
C LEU A 5 14.16 -4.16 12.89
N LYS A 6 13.34 -3.20 12.48
CA LYS A 6 12.16 -3.47 11.66
C LYS A 6 12.52 -3.31 10.19
N MET A 7 12.28 -4.35 9.41
CA MET A 7 12.50 -4.34 7.96
C MET A 7 11.16 -4.38 7.24
N ILE A 8 10.82 -3.30 6.56
CA ILE A 8 9.61 -3.17 5.77
C ILE A 8 9.98 -3.25 4.30
N THR A 9 9.44 -4.23 3.60
CA THR A 9 9.65 -4.39 2.16
C THR A 9 8.54 -3.69 1.38
N ALA A 10 8.94 -2.83 0.43
CA ALA A 10 8.03 -2.31 -0.57
C ALA A 10 7.80 -3.39 -1.64
N LEU A 11 6.65 -4.07 -1.58
CA LEU A 11 6.32 -5.17 -2.48
C LEU A 11 6.00 -4.67 -3.90
N GLY A 12 6.49 -5.40 -4.89
CA GLY A 12 5.97 -5.30 -6.25
C GLY A 12 4.58 -5.93 -6.35
N THR A 13 3.75 -5.46 -7.26
CA THR A 13 2.44 -6.05 -7.51
C THR A 13 2.53 -6.98 -8.73
N PRO A 14 2.42 -8.30 -8.55
CA PRO A 14 2.39 -9.22 -9.68
C PRO A 14 1.06 -9.13 -10.41
N LEU A 15 1.13 -8.89 -11.70
CA LEU A 15 -0.03 -8.67 -12.56
C LEU A 15 -0.09 -9.70 -13.69
N THR A 16 -1.30 -9.96 -14.18
CA THR A 16 -1.54 -10.65 -15.45
C THR A 16 -1.32 -9.71 -16.64
N ALA A 17 -1.42 -10.23 -17.86
CA ALA A 17 -1.34 -9.42 -19.06
C ALA A 17 -2.50 -8.41 -19.17
N GLU A 18 -3.60 -8.65 -18.50
CA GLU A 18 -4.79 -7.80 -18.44
C GLU A 18 -4.75 -6.80 -17.27
N GLU A 19 -3.61 -6.73 -16.57
CA GLU A 19 -3.40 -5.88 -15.38
C GLU A 19 -4.30 -6.24 -14.19
N ASP A 20 -4.78 -7.47 -14.15
CA ASP A 20 -5.41 -8.04 -12.97
C ASP A 20 -4.34 -8.59 -12.02
N LEU A 21 -4.68 -8.72 -10.73
CA LEU A 21 -3.76 -9.32 -9.78
C LEU A 21 -3.44 -10.76 -10.18
N HIS A 22 -2.18 -11.16 -9.97
CA HIS A 22 -1.74 -12.55 -10.03
C HIS A 22 -1.56 -13.09 -8.60
N PRO A 23 -2.60 -13.67 -7.98
CA PRO A 23 -2.60 -14.00 -6.55
C PRO A 23 -1.50 -14.98 -6.14
N ALA A 24 -1.23 -16.00 -6.96
CA ALA A 24 -0.19 -16.99 -6.66
C ALA A 24 1.21 -16.35 -6.63
N GLY A 25 1.47 -15.37 -7.48
CA GLY A 25 2.72 -14.61 -7.45
C GLY A 25 2.86 -13.75 -6.20
N LEU A 26 1.77 -13.13 -5.76
CA LEU A 26 1.74 -12.35 -4.51
C LEU A 26 1.95 -13.27 -3.30
N GLU A 27 1.27 -14.39 -3.24
CA GLU A 27 1.42 -15.37 -2.16
C GLU A 27 2.86 -15.87 -2.05
N ALA A 28 3.46 -16.28 -3.17
CA ALA A 28 4.85 -16.73 -3.21
C ALA A 28 5.81 -15.65 -2.70
N GLN A 29 5.61 -14.39 -3.10
CA GLN A 29 6.44 -13.26 -2.68
C GLN A 29 6.32 -12.99 -1.18
N VAL A 30 5.10 -12.99 -0.64
CA VAL A 30 4.85 -12.77 0.80
C VAL A 30 5.48 -13.91 1.63
N GLN A 31 5.23 -15.16 1.25
CA GLN A 31 5.75 -16.31 2.00
C GLN A 31 7.28 -16.39 1.97
N ASP A 32 7.89 -16.15 0.82
CA ASP A 32 9.34 -16.11 0.70
C ASP A 32 9.96 -15.08 1.66
N GLN A 33 9.41 -13.86 1.69
CA GLN A 33 9.94 -12.79 2.53
C GLN A 33 9.70 -13.03 4.02
N LEU A 34 8.55 -13.57 4.41
CA LEU A 34 8.31 -13.98 5.79
C LEU A 34 9.32 -15.04 6.26
N THR A 35 9.62 -16.01 5.38
CA THR A 35 10.62 -17.05 5.66
C THR A 35 12.03 -16.47 5.87
N HIS A 36 12.34 -15.35 5.21
CA HIS A 36 13.63 -14.66 5.33
C HIS A 36 13.66 -13.56 6.40
N GLY A 37 12.65 -13.49 7.26
CA GLY A 37 12.67 -12.62 8.44
C GLY A 37 12.22 -11.19 8.20
N ILE A 38 11.57 -10.92 7.07
CA ILE A 38 10.89 -9.63 6.84
C ILE A 38 9.68 -9.55 7.78
N ASN A 39 9.54 -8.43 8.46
CA ASN A 39 8.53 -8.21 9.50
C ASN A 39 7.60 -7.02 9.22
N GLY A 40 7.63 -6.50 8.01
CA GLY A 40 6.71 -5.48 7.53
C GLY A 40 6.61 -5.47 6.01
N PHE A 41 5.45 -5.14 5.50
CA PHE A 41 5.19 -4.98 4.06
C PHE A 41 4.53 -3.62 3.79
N LEU A 42 4.95 -2.98 2.72
CA LEU A 42 4.23 -1.87 2.10
C LEU A 42 3.70 -2.36 0.75
N VAL A 43 2.40 -2.53 0.65
CA VAL A 43 1.73 -2.87 -0.62
C VAL A 43 1.18 -1.60 -1.28
N ALA A 44 1.06 -1.63 -2.59
CA ALA A 44 0.61 -0.48 -3.39
C ALA A 44 1.39 0.82 -3.10
N GLY A 45 2.66 0.70 -2.75
CA GLY A 45 3.60 1.83 -2.80
C GLY A 45 4.03 2.11 -4.23
N THR A 46 5.03 2.96 -4.42
CA THR A 46 5.57 3.26 -5.76
C THR A 46 6.07 2.00 -6.46
N MET A 47 6.79 1.13 -5.75
CA MET A 47 7.23 -0.17 -6.28
C MET A 47 6.08 -1.11 -6.57
N GLY A 48 4.97 -0.96 -5.87
CA GLY A 48 3.73 -1.71 -6.08
C GLY A 48 2.83 -1.14 -7.17
N LEU A 49 3.30 -0.18 -7.95
CA LEU A 49 2.59 0.43 -9.09
C LEU A 49 1.30 1.17 -8.68
N MET A 50 1.24 1.75 -7.49
CA MET A 50 0.03 2.35 -6.91
C MET A 50 -0.76 3.24 -7.86
N GLN A 51 -0.05 4.04 -8.69
CA GLN A 51 -0.66 4.99 -9.62
C GLN A 51 -1.20 4.34 -10.90
N LEU A 52 -0.84 3.09 -11.17
CA LEU A 52 -1.19 2.37 -12.39
C LEU A 52 -2.23 1.27 -12.16
N LEU A 53 -2.52 0.92 -10.91
CA LEU A 53 -3.45 -0.15 -10.60
C LEU A 53 -4.89 0.27 -10.87
N LYS A 54 -5.66 -0.60 -11.51
CA LYS A 54 -7.13 -0.50 -11.55
C LYS A 54 -7.66 -0.53 -10.10
N ASP A 55 -8.77 0.12 -9.83
CA ASP A 55 -9.39 0.13 -8.50
C ASP A 55 -9.73 -1.29 -8.02
N SER A 56 -10.21 -2.15 -8.92
CA SER A 56 -10.49 -3.55 -8.62
C SER A 56 -9.22 -4.33 -8.24
N THR A 57 -8.13 -4.14 -9.00
CA THR A 57 -6.83 -4.77 -8.72
C THR A 57 -6.24 -4.25 -7.40
N PHE A 58 -6.35 -2.95 -7.13
CA PHE A 58 -5.90 -2.36 -5.87
C PHE A 58 -6.63 -2.98 -4.67
N ARG A 59 -7.96 -3.07 -4.73
CA ARG A 59 -8.76 -3.66 -3.65
C ARG A 59 -8.41 -5.14 -3.42
N GLU A 60 -8.32 -5.92 -4.50
CA GLU A 60 -7.94 -7.33 -4.43
C GLU A 60 -6.51 -7.52 -3.88
N LEU A 61 -5.56 -6.66 -4.28
CA LEU A 61 -4.20 -6.68 -3.74
C LEU A 61 -4.20 -6.55 -2.22
N VAL A 62 -4.95 -5.60 -1.67
CA VAL A 62 -5.03 -5.40 -0.22
C VAL A 62 -5.68 -6.60 0.47
N GLU A 63 -6.80 -7.07 -0.04
CA GLU A 63 -7.51 -8.24 0.48
C GLU A 63 -6.61 -9.48 0.54
N ARG A 64 -5.94 -9.80 -0.57
CA ARG A 64 -5.03 -10.94 -0.64
C ARG A 64 -3.77 -10.77 0.21
N SER A 65 -3.26 -9.54 0.32
CA SER A 65 -2.12 -9.27 1.20
C SER A 65 -2.46 -9.51 2.66
N VAL A 66 -3.65 -9.09 3.12
CA VAL A 66 -4.14 -9.41 4.47
C VAL A 66 -4.24 -10.93 4.66
N GLN A 67 -4.81 -11.63 3.69
CA GLN A 67 -4.98 -13.09 3.74
C GLN A 67 -3.62 -13.82 3.82
N PHE A 68 -2.69 -13.49 2.93
CA PHE A 68 -1.40 -14.20 2.83
C PHE A 68 -0.44 -13.82 3.96
N ASN A 69 -0.48 -12.58 4.42
CA ASN A 69 0.29 -12.14 5.58
C ASN A 69 -0.21 -12.79 6.89
N ALA A 70 -1.49 -13.00 7.02
CA ALA A 70 -2.15 -13.64 8.18
C ALA A 70 -1.67 -13.07 9.53
N GLY A 71 -1.37 -11.78 9.60
CA GLY A 71 -0.90 -11.10 10.81
C GLY A 71 0.55 -11.36 11.21
N HIS A 72 1.34 -12.03 10.38
CA HIS A 72 2.75 -12.36 10.70
C HIS A 72 3.68 -11.14 10.64
N ALA A 73 3.37 -10.16 9.80
CA ALA A 73 4.15 -8.94 9.64
C ALA A 73 3.24 -7.71 9.66
N GLU A 74 3.80 -6.54 9.96
CA GLU A 74 3.08 -5.27 9.81
C GLU A 74 2.70 -5.06 8.35
N LEU A 75 1.45 -4.67 8.10
CA LEU A 75 0.94 -4.44 6.75
C LEU A 75 0.53 -2.99 6.57
N LEU A 76 1.29 -2.29 5.75
CA LEU A 76 1.03 -0.90 5.35
C LEU A 76 0.54 -0.86 3.91
N VAL A 77 -0.39 0.05 3.62
CA VAL A 77 -0.99 0.19 2.28
C VAL A 77 -0.78 1.61 1.76
N GLY A 78 -0.22 1.72 0.56
CA GLY A 78 -0.12 2.98 -0.15
C GLY A 78 -1.47 3.40 -0.73
N VAL A 79 -1.94 4.59 -0.38
CA VAL A 79 -3.23 5.13 -0.82
C VAL A 79 -3.10 6.48 -1.53
N GLY A 80 -1.86 6.95 -1.73
CA GLY A 80 -1.60 8.20 -2.41
C GLY A 80 -2.09 8.22 -3.86
N ASP A 81 -2.65 9.35 -4.27
CA ASP A 81 -3.13 9.58 -5.64
C ASP A 81 -2.88 11.04 -6.03
N THR A 82 -3.32 11.44 -7.20
CA THR A 82 -3.08 12.78 -7.77
C THR A 82 -3.89 13.90 -7.12
N SER A 83 -4.96 13.58 -6.39
CA SER A 83 -5.81 14.58 -5.74
C SER A 83 -6.30 14.11 -4.35
N PHE A 84 -6.76 15.07 -3.56
CA PHE A 84 -7.37 14.84 -2.25
C PHE A 84 -8.54 13.85 -2.33
N VAL A 85 -9.48 14.07 -3.24
CA VAL A 85 -10.68 13.23 -3.37
C VAL A 85 -10.31 11.80 -3.73
N ARG A 86 -9.41 11.60 -4.69
CA ARG A 86 -8.96 10.28 -5.11
C ARG A 86 -8.20 9.55 -4.01
N THR A 87 -7.34 10.25 -3.28
CA THR A 87 -6.64 9.67 -2.12
C THR A 87 -7.65 9.25 -1.04
N ARG A 88 -8.62 10.09 -0.72
CA ARG A 88 -9.67 9.77 0.25
C ARG A 88 -10.54 8.58 -0.20
N GLU A 89 -10.84 8.46 -1.47
CA GLU A 89 -11.55 7.29 -2.02
C GLU A 89 -10.72 6.01 -1.83
N ARG A 90 -9.42 6.06 -2.08
CA ARG A 90 -8.53 4.91 -1.83
C ARG A 90 -8.46 4.54 -0.35
N ILE A 91 -8.42 5.49 0.55
CA ILE A 91 -8.49 5.24 2.00
C ILE A 91 -9.78 4.46 2.32
N ARG A 92 -10.93 4.93 1.83
CA ARG A 92 -12.22 4.26 2.05
C ARG A 92 -12.29 2.86 1.48
N MET A 93 -11.58 2.59 0.39
CA MET A 93 -11.54 1.24 -0.21
C MET A 93 -10.84 0.22 0.69
N VAL A 94 -10.04 0.66 1.65
CA VAL A 94 -9.21 -0.22 2.48
C VAL A 94 -9.52 -0.14 3.97
N GLU A 95 -10.37 0.78 4.41
CA GLU A 95 -10.68 1.00 5.83
C GLU A 95 -11.28 -0.22 6.55
N ASP A 96 -11.93 -1.12 5.82
CA ASP A 96 -12.54 -2.34 6.36
C ASP A 96 -11.56 -3.52 6.47
N PHE A 97 -10.35 -3.39 5.92
CA PHE A 97 -9.36 -4.46 5.97
C PHE A 97 -8.49 -4.40 7.22
N ALA A 98 -8.01 -5.55 7.68
CA ALA A 98 -7.09 -5.66 8.82
C ALA A 98 -5.66 -5.25 8.41
N ILE A 99 -5.45 -3.96 8.24
CA ILE A 99 -4.15 -3.33 7.94
C ILE A 99 -3.67 -2.53 9.16
N ASP A 100 -2.36 -2.34 9.28
CA ASP A 100 -1.77 -1.64 10.42
C ASP A 100 -1.63 -0.13 10.17
N GLY A 101 -1.63 0.28 8.91
CA GLY A 101 -1.55 1.70 8.57
C GLY A 101 -1.63 1.97 7.08
N ILE A 102 -1.76 3.25 6.77
CA ILE A 102 -1.74 3.76 5.40
C ILE A 102 -0.52 4.63 5.17
N VAL A 103 -0.04 4.65 3.94
CA VAL A 103 1.06 5.51 3.50
C VAL A 103 0.56 6.44 2.41
N VAL A 104 0.70 7.74 2.66
CA VAL A 104 0.28 8.78 1.75
C VAL A 104 1.51 9.54 1.28
N ILE A 105 1.75 9.54 -0.02
CA ILE A 105 2.74 10.43 -0.64
C ILE A 105 2.10 11.77 -1.01
N SER A 106 2.92 12.78 -1.23
CA SER A 106 2.44 14.06 -1.78
C SER A 106 1.70 13.81 -3.09
N PRO A 107 0.59 14.52 -3.35
CA PRO A 107 -0.09 14.42 -4.64
C PRO A 107 0.89 14.80 -5.77
N TYR A 108 0.82 14.09 -6.85
CA TYR A 108 1.76 14.19 -7.97
C TYR A 108 1.06 14.61 -9.26
N PHE A 109 1.82 14.79 -10.32
CA PHE A 109 1.43 15.29 -11.62
C PHE A 109 1.37 16.81 -11.70
N LEU A 110 0.75 17.50 -10.74
CA LEU A 110 0.77 18.96 -10.64
C LEU A 110 1.76 19.41 -9.55
N LYS A 111 2.30 20.59 -9.71
CA LYS A 111 3.21 21.17 -8.72
C LYS A 111 2.40 21.93 -7.66
N TYR A 112 2.61 21.59 -6.41
CA TYR A 112 1.96 22.21 -5.26
C TYR A 112 2.96 23.03 -4.45
N SER A 113 2.48 24.11 -3.79
CA SER A 113 3.26 24.85 -2.82
C SER A 113 3.38 24.08 -1.50
N GLN A 114 4.30 24.49 -0.62
CA GLN A 114 4.41 23.88 0.70
C GLN A 114 3.14 24.07 1.55
N SER A 115 2.49 25.23 1.45
CA SER A 115 1.22 25.48 2.14
C SER A 115 0.10 24.57 1.63
N ASP A 116 -0.01 24.35 0.31
CA ASP A 116 -1.00 23.44 -0.26
C ASP A 116 -0.77 22.00 0.26
N LEU A 117 0.48 21.57 0.41
CA LEU A 117 0.79 20.25 0.94
C LEU A 117 0.44 20.10 2.43
N VAL A 118 0.67 21.15 3.23
CA VAL A 118 0.24 21.15 4.64
C VAL A 118 -1.28 21.01 4.72
N ASP A 119 -2.02 21.85 4.00
CA ASP A 119 -3.48 21.80 3.97
C ASP A 119 -4.00 20.42 3.51
N TYR A 120 -3.34 19.83 2.50
CA TYR A 120 -3.67 18.51 1.99
C TYR A 120 -3.53 17.41 3.06
N PHE A 121 -2.39 17.35 3.75
CA PHE A 121 -2.16 16.33 4.76
C PHE A 121 -2.99 16.55 6.03
N GLU A 122 -3.20 17.78 6.45
CA GLU A 122 -4.10 18.10 7.57
C GLU A 122 -5.54 17.64 7.27
N ALA A 123 -6.06 17.95 6.08
CA ALA A 123 -7.39 17.54 5.68
C ALA A 123 -7.54 15.99 5.52
N LEU A 124 -6.46 15.28 5.26
CA LEU A 124 -6.52 13.80 5.21
C LEU A 124 -6.47 13.16 6.61
N ALA A 125 -5.88 13.86 7.59
CA ALA A 125 -5.75 13.36 8.96
C ALA A 125 -7.05 13.50 9.78
N ASP A 126 -7.98 14.38 9.36
CA ASP A 126 -9.28 14.60 9.96
C ASP A 126 -10.32 13.55 9.50
#